data_af46aaacf3b615118088a924920fd9ed
#
_entry.id   af46aaacf3b615118088a924920fd9ed
#
_cell.length_a   1.000
_cell.length_b   1.000
_cell.length_c   1.000
_cell.angle_alpha   90.00
_cell.angle_beta   90.00
_cell.angle_gamma   90.00
#
_symmetry.space_group_name_H-M   'P 1'
#
loop_
_entity.id
_entity.type
_entity.pdbx_description
1 polymer ?
#
loop_
_entity_poly.entity_id
_entity_poly.type
_entity_poly.pdbx_seq_one_letter_code
_entity_poly.pdbx_strand_id
1 'polypeptide(L)'
;MKSSLKRVITALLAAVMLAAIPCVPAFGAQEYYVNDGENTLALADAYAIGADGSTAKLPERGVYAATASGTQLLGGSEYDDEQPNIPNGIVRVGLAFGSTALDAVHLQIKTGSGFAFGYYDSDRVFQSVGSTAESAVTVIADTNVTVGDSAFGAYHVQLGDTYASFDAAQAAANSCGGYPVYYNGSYRVRIGSYRSADDAPAGQGTVVSGGARCVLVVKAGTEQILFGFDCGSTRSLSLAPQNGSGAAITQVAECKERNGSRSCTYYGDFQFTRLSTQEPQKLTLVNFVGLEPYVKGVTPYEMSSGWPLEALKAQAVCARSYAACKIAPSASYDVVD
;
A
#
# COMPACT_ATOMS: atom_id res chain seq x y z
N MET A 1 35.11 13.85 24.71
CA MET A 1 34.35 14.79 23.88
C MET A 1 33.45 14.12 22.82
N LYS A 2 33.87 13.07 22.12
CA LYS A 2 33.02 12.42 21.08
C LYS A 2 31.80 11.66 21.63
N SER A 3 31.82 11.16 22.86
CA SER A 3 30.69 10.41 23.45
C SER A 3 29.57 11.33 23.99
N SER A 4 29.89 12.50 24.49
CA SER A 4 28.89 13.47 24.98
C SER A 4 28.09 14.07 23.82
N LEU A 5 28.75 14.34 22.69
CA LEU A 5 28.10 14.92 21.51
C LEU A 5 27.08 13.95 20.90
N LYS A 6 27.39 12.63 20.87
CA LYS A 6 26.44 11.63 20.41
C LYS A 6 25.18 11.53 21.28
N ARG A 7 25.34 11.63 22.61
CA ARG A 7 24.19 11.61 23.55
C ARG A 7 23.29 12.83 23.40
N VAL A 8 23.87 14.00 23.18
CA VAL A 8 23.09 15.24 22.96
C VAL A 8 22.33 15.19 21.62
N ILE A 9 22.96 14.66 20.56
CA ILE A 9 22.30 14.53 19.26
C ILE A 9 21.17 13.49 19.33
N THR A 10 21.34 12.39 20.06
CA THR A 10 20.30 11.37 20.24
C THR A 10 19.08 11.94 21.00
N ALA A 11 19.32 12.71 22.05
CA ALA A 11 18.25 13.38 22.81
C ALA A 11 17.52 14.44 21.97
N LEU A 12 18.23 15.20 21.14
CA LEU A 12 17.63 16.21 20.25
C LEU A 12 16.78 15.56 19.13
N LEU A 13 17.24 14.45 18.54
CA LEU A 13 16.50 13.72 17.51
C LEU A 13 15.22 13.06 18.08
N ALA A 14 15.28 12.52 19.29
CA ALA A 14 14.08 12.00 19.96
C ALA A 14 13.05 13.10 20.26
N ALA A 15 13.51 14.28 20.68
CA ALA A 15 12.65 15.43 20.92
C ALA A 15 12.04 16.00 19.63
N VAL A 16 12.77 15.99 18.52
CA VAL A 16 12.29 16.46 17.20
C VAL A 16 11.28 15.47 16.61
N MET A 17 11.44 14.17 16.80
CA MET A 17 10.45 13.17 16.33
C MET A 17 9.13 13.26 17.11
N LEU A 18 9.16 13.53 18.40
CA LEU A 18 7.93 13.78 19.19
C LEU A 18 7.23 15.08 18.77
N ALA A 19 7.97 16.10 18.34
CA ALA A 19 7.39 17.37 17.89
C ALA A 19 6.78 17.31 16.49
N ALA A 20 7.07 16.27 15.69
CA ALA A 20 6.56 16.12 14.31
C ALA A 20 5.23 15.36 14.23
N ILE A 21 4.63 14.93 15.36
CA ILE A 21 3.33 14.26 15.38
C ILE A 21 2.23 15.32 15.54
N PRO A 22 1.47 15.68 14.48
CA PRO A 22 0.49 16.76 14.55
C PRO A 22 -0.74 16.49 15.42
N CYS A 23 -0.82 15.34 16.06
CA CYS A 23 -1.92 14.96 16.96
C CYS A 23 -1.56 15.06 18.44
N VAL A 24 -0.36 15.51 18.80
CA VAL A 24 0.01 15.74 20.19
C VAL A 24 0.03 17.25 20.42
N PRO A 25 -0.76 17.81 21.35
CA PRO A 25 -0.65 19.21 21.71
C PRO A 25 0.78 19.50 22.14
N ALA A 26 1.31 20.67 21.74
CA ALA A 26 2.68 21.08 22.04
C ALA A 26 2.90 21.01 23.57
N PHE A 27 3.62 19.99 24.00
CA PHE A 27 4.03 19.86 25.39
C PHE A 27 5.26 20.74 25.62
N GLY A 28 5.20 21.58 26.64
CA GLY A 28 6.39 22.21 27.22
C GLY A 28 7.38 21.11 27.62
N ALA A 29 8.68 21.41 27.58
CA ALA A 29 9.77 20.47 27.80
C ALA A 29 9.46 19.50 28.95
N GLN A 30 9.19 18.26 28.63
CA GLN A 30 8.92 17.18 29.57
C GLN A 30 9.92 16.07 29.32
N GLU A 31 10.62 15.68 30.36
CA GLU A 31 11.55 14.57 30.31
C GLU A 31 10.81 13.28 30.71
N TYR A 32 10.76 12.31 29.80
CA TYR A 32 10.28 10.97 30.10
C TYR A 32 11.48 10.08 30.41
N TYR A 33 11.49 9.48 31.57
CA TYR A 33 12.49 8.50 31.97
C TYR A 33 11.90 7.10 31.91
N VAL A 34 12.51 6.23 31.12
CA VAL A 34 12.27 4.80 31.20
C VAL A 34 13.39 4.22 32.05
N ASN A 35 13.05 3.58 33.13
CA ASN A 35 14.02 2.90 33.97
C ASN A 35 14.56 1.67 33.22
N ASP A 36 15.85 1.70 32.86
CA ASP A 36 16.58 0.65 32.15
C ASP A 36 17.23 -0.39 33.09
N GLY A 37 16.70 -0.49 34.32
CA GLY A 37 17.11 -1.61 35.16
C GLY A 37 17.02 -2.93 34.42
N GLU A 38 17.90 -3.88 34.68
CA GLU A 38 18.19 -5.14 33.94
C GLU A 38 17.01 -6.04 33.60
N ASN A 39 15.78 -5.54 33.65
CA ASN A 39 14.56 -6.27 33.32
C ASN A 39 13.84 -5.65 32.14
N THR A 40 13.47 -6.48 31.20
CA THR A 40 12.58 -6.17 30.08
C THR A 40 11.27 -5.59 30.65
N LEU A 41 11.11 -4.26 30.60
CA LEU A 41 9.87 -3.61 31.02
C LEU A 41 8.81 -3.92 29.97
N ALA A 42 7.79 -4.70 30.37
CA ALA A 42 6.53 -4.69 29.67
C ALA A 42 5.93 -3.26 29.81
N LEU A 43 5.17 -2.78 28.82
CA LEU A 43 4.46 -1.49 28.87
C LEU A 43 3.62 -1.31 30.16
N ALA A 44 3.28 -2.40 30.84
CA ALA A 44 2.60 -2.45 32.15
C ALA A 44 3.42 -1.88 33.33
N ASP A 45 4.70 -1.67 33.17
CA ASP A 45 5.62 -1.26 34.25
C ASP A 45 6.20 0.14 34.08
N ALA A 46 5.46 1.05 33.45
CA ALA A 46 5.84 2.46 33.36
C ALA A 46 5.65 3.17 34.72
N TYR A 47 6.63 3.99 35.07
CA TYR A 47 6.62 4.78 36.32
C TYR A 47 6.76 6.26 36.03
N ALA A 48 6.00 7.08 36.75
CA ALA A 48 6.27 8.51 36.81
C ALA A 48 7.32 8.77 37.91
N ILE A 49 8.26 9.65 37.64
CA ILE A 49 9.25 10.11 38.62
C ILE A 49 8.89 11.53 39.02
N GLY A 50 8.59 11.74 40.29
CA GLY A 50 8.36 13.08 40.84
C GLY A 50 9.64 13.91 40.90
N ALA A 51 9.50 15.23 40.98
CA ALA A 51 10.64 16.14 41.12
C ALA A 51 11.45 15.92 42.42
N ASP A 52 10.87 15.23 43.39
CA ASP A 52 11.49 14.82 44.66
C ASP A 52 12.18 13.44 44.58
N GLY A 53 12.22 12.83 43.38
CA GLY A 53 12.77 11.50 43.16
C GLY A 53 11.80 10.36 43.54
N SER A 54 10.59 10.66 43.96
CA SER A 54 9.56 9.64 44.20
C SER A 54 9.13 8.97 42.90
N THR A 55 8.83 7.66 42.96
CA THR A 55 8.34 6.90 41.82
C THR A 55 6.94 6.41 42.09
N ALA A 56 6.04 6.58 41.14
CA ALA A 56 4.70 6.02 41.17
C ALA A 56 4.44 5.18 39.93
N LYS A 57 3.99 3.93 40.08
CA LYS A 57 3.57 3.10 38.95
C LYS A 57 2.41 3.78 38.24
N LEU A 58 2.54 4.01 36.95
CA LEU A 58 1.44 4.52 36.13
C LEU A 58 0.37 3.43 35.96
N PRO A 59 -0.91 3.77 36.05
CA PRO A 59 -1.96 2.87 35.65
C PRO A 59 -1.72 2.37 34.21
N GLU A 60 -2.11 1.15 33.93
CA GLU A 60 -1.84 0.46 32.65
C GLU A 60 -2.35 1.20 31.41
N ARG A 61 -3.19 2.21 31.59
CA ARG A 61 -3.81 3.01 30.52
C ARG A 61 -3.94 4.47 30.92
N GLY A 62 -3.47 5.38 30.09
CA GLY A 62 -3.65 6.82 30.26
C GLY A 62 -2.54 7.66 29.61
N VAL A 63 -2.86 8.90 29.27
CA VAL A 63 -1.87 9.89 28.86
C VAL A 63 -1.52 10.76 30.06
N TYR A 64 -0.28 10.74 30.46
CA TYR A 64 0.23 11.45 31.62
C TYR A 64 1.21 12.54 31.22
N ALA A 65 1.15 13.67 31.90
CA ALA A 65 2.16 14.70 31.81
C ALA A 65 2.90 14.80 33.14
N ALA A 66 4.23 14.91 33.08
CA ALA A 66 5.04 15.31 34.21
C ALA A 66 4.88 16.82 34.43
N THR A 67 4.56 17.24 35.63
CA THR A 67 4.47 18.66 36.01
C THR A 67 5.45 18.93 37.16
N ALA A 68 5.73 20.20 37.46
CA ALA A 68 6.58 20.57 38.59
C ALA A 68 6.04 20.07 39.95
N SER A 69 4.77 19.72 40.04
CA SER A 69 4.08 19.20 41.22
C SER A 69 3.82 17.70 41.20
N GLY A 70 4.28 16.97 40.16
CA GLY A 70 4.08 15.53 39.99
C GLY A 70 3.48 15.16 38.63
N THR A 71 2.99 13.94 38.50
CA THR A 71 2.37 13.45 37.28
C THR A 71 0.86 13.72 37.29
N GLN A 72 0.37 14.36 36.24
CA GLN A 72 -1.05 14.67 36.08
C GLN A 72 -1.61 13.86 34.90
N LEU A 73 -2.76 13.21 35.09
CA LEU A 73 -3.53 12.60 34.01
C LEU A 73 -4.10 13.70 33.10
N LEU A 74 -3.75 13.70 31.84
CA LEU A 74 -4.14 14.72 30.85
C LEU A 74 -5.44 14.42 30.11
N GLY A 75 -5.96 13.23 30.20
CA GLY A 75 -7.14 12.84 29.47
C GLY A 75 -7.85 11.65 30.09
N GLY A 76 -9.16 11.65 29.89
CA GLY A 76 -10.16 10.85 30.54
C GLY A 76 -9.85 9.39 30.77
N SER A 77 -10.50 8.86 31.77
CA SER A 77 -10.56 7.46 32.15
C SER A 77 -11.22 6.54 31.10
N GLU A 78 -11.61 7.09 29.99
CA GLU A 78 -12.19 6.41 28.85
C GLU A 78 -11.28 6.61 27.62
N TYR A 79 -10.14 5.92 27.59
CA TYR A 79 -9.69 5.40 26.31
C TYR A 79 -10.78 4.38 25.94
N ASP A 80 -11.60 4.79 25.00
CA ASP A 80 -12.46 3.87 24.29
C ASP A 80 -11.55 2.70 23.85
N ASP A 81 -11.88 1.48 24.30
CA ASP A 81 -11.15 0.26 23.95
C ASP A 81 -11.23 -0.05 22.44
N GLU A 82 -11.76 0.87 21.65
CA GLU A 82 -11.68 0.82 20.21
C GLU A 82 -10.22 0.90 19.81
N GLN A 83 -9.60 -0.27 19.71
CA GLN A 83 -8.39 -0.48 18.91
C GLN A 83 -8.61 0.33 17.63
N PRO A 84 -7.65 1.16 17.20
CA PRO A 84 -7.80 1.88 15.94
C PRO A 84 -8.21 0.85 14.89
N ASN A 85 -9.45 0.98 14.41
CA ASN A 85 -10.04 -0.01 13.53
C ASN A 85 -9.33 0.08 12.17
N ILE A 86 -8.26 -0.68 12.05
CA ILE A 86 -7.58 -0.87 10.77
C ILE A 86 -8.35 -1.96 10.04
N PRO A 87 -9.15 -1.62 9.02
CA PRO A 87 -9.99 -2.59 8.36
C PRO A 87 -9.15 -3.78 7.87
N ASN A 88 -9.50 -4.98 8.32
CA ASN A 88 -8.79 -6.23 8.05
C ASN A 88 -7.27 -6.19 8.34
N GLY A 89 -6.81 -5.28 9.23
CA GLY A 89 -5.39 -5.10 9.54
C GLY A 89 -4.54 -4.57 8.39
N ILE A 90 -5.15 -4.05 7.32
CA ILE A 90 -4.49 -3.57 6.10
C ILE A 90 -4.28 -2.06 6.15
N VAL A 91 -3.05 -1.63 5.89
CA VAL A 91 -2.67 -0.23 5.66
C VAL A 91 -2.53 -0.01 4.15
N ARG A 92 -3.02 1.12 3.65
CA ARG A 92 -2.87 1.54 2.26
C ARG A 92 -1.78 2.59 2.16
N VAL A 93 -0.72 2.27 1.41
CA VAL A 93 0.44 3.14 1.21
C VAL A 93 0.43 3.71 -0.20
N GLY A 94 0.31 5.02 -0.35
CA GLY A 94 0.41 5.68 -1.66
C GLY A 94 1.85 5.68 -2.14
N LEU A 95 2.15 4.94 -3.22
CA LEU A 95 3.48 4.84 -3.80
C LEU A 95 3.68 5.82 -4.96
N ALA A 96 2.67 6.01 -5.81
CA ALA A 96 2.69 6.96 -6.90
C ALA A 96 1.30 7.54 -7.12
N PHE A 97 1.18 8.86 -7.08
CA PHE A 97 -0.11 9.57 -7.13
C PHE A 97 0.08 11.02 -7.54
N GLY A 98 -1.00 11.71 -7.93
CA GLY A 98 -0.95 13.10 -8.35
C GLY A 98 0.06 13.31 -9.49
N SER A 99 1.00 14.23 -9.31
CA SER A 99 2.04 14.52 -10.30
C SER A 99 3.04 13.38 -10.52
N THR A 100 3.10 12.40 -9.62
CA THR A 100 3.95 11.21 -9.74
C THR A 100 3.19 9.99 -10.24
N ALA A 101 1.92 10.12 -10.62
CA ALA A 101 1.13 9.04 -11.22
C ALA A 101 1.81 8.53 -12.51
N LEU A 102 1.65 7.25 -12.82
CA LEU A 102 2.45 6.48 -13.75
C LEU A 102 1.67 6.11 -15.03
N ASP A 103 2.33 6.10 -16.18
CA ASP A 103 1.74 5.64 -17.44
C ASP A 103 1.64 4.11 -17.48
N ALA A 104 2.58 3.43 -16.83
CA ALA A 104 2.62 1.99 -16.68
C ALA A 104 3.28 1.62 -15.35
N VAL A 105 2.95 0.44 -14.82
CA VAL A 105 3.58 -0.12 -13.60
C VAL A 105 4.09 -1.51 -13.89
N HIS A 106 5.39 -1.72 -13.73
CA HIS A 106 6.04 -3.01 -13.93
C HIS A 106 6.23 -3.71 -12.59
N LEU A 107 5.57 -4.86 -12.42
CA LEU A 107 5.67 -5.70 -11.23
C LEU A 107 6.44 -6.97 -11.55
N GLN A 108 7.38 -7.32 -10.68
CA GLN A 108 8.10 -8.59 -10.73
C GLN A 108 8.10 -9.25 -9.36
N ILE A 109 7.53 -10.45 -9.25
CA ILE A 109 7.59 -11.26 -8.04
C ILE A 109 9.04 -11.69 -7.78
N LYS A 110 9.52 -11.47 -6.57
CA LYS A 110 10.83 -11.97 -6.10
C LYS A 110 10.68 -13.26 -5.30
N THR A 111 9.57 -13.37 -4.56
CA THR A 111 9.21 -14.60 -3.82
C THR A 111 7.72 -14.86 -4.04
N GLY A 112 7.38 -15.99 -4.63
CA GLY A 112 6.01 -16.36 -4.97
C GLY A 112 5.88 -16.84 -6.42
N SER A 113 4.63 -17.04 -6.85
CA SER A 113 4.32 -17.57 -8.18
C SER A 113 3.05 -16.95 -8.73
N GLY A 114 3.18 -16.04 -9.71
CA GLY A 114 2.04 -15.43 -10.36
C GLY A 114 1.28 -14.40 -9.52
N PHE A 115 0.18 -13.89 -10.09
CA PHE A 115 -0.68 -12.88 -9.47
C PHE A 115 -2.14 -13.30 -9.51
N ALA A 116 -2.86 -13.11 -8.41
CA ALA A 116 -4.31 -13.06 -8.43
C ALA A 116 -4.76 -11.67 -8.89
N PHE A 117 -5.78 -11.62 -9.72
CA PHE A 117 -6.49 -10.42 -10.15
C PHE A 117 -7.72 -10.24 -9.26
N GLY A 118 -7.97 -9.03 -8.81
CA GLY A 118 -9.11 -8.80 -7.94
C GLY A 118 -9.35 -7.33 -7.63
N TYR A 119 -10.08 -7.10 -6.58
CA TYR A 119 -10.31 -5.78 -5.99
C TYR A 119 -10.50 -5.91 -4.48
N TYR A 120 -10.32 -4.82 -3.78
CA TYR A 120 -10.64 -4.74 -2.35
C TYR A 120 -12.04 -4.18 -2.15
N ASP A 121 -12.82 -4.80 -1.27
CA ASP A 121 -14.10 -4.27 -0.80
C ASP A 121 -13.92 -3.18 0.27
N SER A 122 -15.03 -2.69 0.84
CA SER A 122 -15.03 -1.65 1.88
C SER A 122 -14.31 -2.07 3.16
N ASP A 123 -14.32 -3.36 3.47
CA ASP A 123 -13.69 -3.94 4.65
C ASP A 123 -12.23 -4.31 4.43
N ARG A 124 -11.69 -3.92 3.27
CA ARG A 124 -10.33 -4.26 2.82
C ARG A 124 -10.11 -5.77 2.74
N VAL A 125 -11.11 -6.52 2.29
CA VAL A 125 -10.99 -7.93 1.95
C VAL A 125 -10.79 -8.08 0.46
N PHE A 126 -9.75 -8.82 0.05
CA PHE A 126 -9.45 -9.05 -1.35
C PHE A 126 -10.47 -10.02 -1.98
N GLN A 127 -11.12 -9.59 -3.06
CA GLN A 127 -12.07 -10.33 -3.84
C GLN A 127 -11.41 -10.77 -5.14
N SER A 128 -11.01 -12.04 -5.24
CA SER A 128 -10.34 -12.58 -6.42
C SER A 128 -11.33 -12.78 -7.58
N VAL A 129 -10.92 -12.38 -8.79
CA VAL A 129 -11.69 -12.53 -10.03
C VAL A 129 -10.89 -13.21 -11.14
N GLY A 130 -9.71 -13.71 -10.88
CA GLY A 130 -8.88 -14.42 -11.83
C GLY A 130 -7.42 -14.47 -11.37
N SER A 131 -6.57 -15.07 -12.19
CA SER A 131 -5.14 -15.17 -11.88
C SER A 131 -4.28 -15.40 -13.10
N THR A 132 -2.98 -15.23 -12.94
CA THR A 132 -1.95 -15.62 -13.92
C THR A 132 -0.77 -16.26 -13.21
N ALA A 133 -0.13 -17.21 -13.89
CA ALA A 133 1.13 -17.82 -13.43
C ALA A 133 2.36 -16.96 -13.79
N GLU A 134 2.17 -15.85 -14.52
CA GLU A 134 3.29 -14.97 -14.90
C GLU A 134 3.89 -14.31 -13.66
N SER A 135 5.20 -14.40 -13.52
CA SER A 135 5.93 -13.80 -12.41
C SER A 135 6.26 -12.31 -12.63
N ALA A 136 6.08 -11.83 -13.85
CA ALA A 136 6.29 -10.44 -14.22
C ALA A 136 5.14 -9.94 -15.11
N VAL A 137 4.53 -8.83 -14.72
CA VAL A 137 3.43 -8.21 -15.45
C VAL A 137 3.63 -6.70 -15.54
N THR A 138 3.00 -6.10 -16.54
CA THR A 138 2.87 -4.65 -16.68
C THR A 138 1.40 -4.29 -16.58
N VAL A 139 1.07 -3.32 -15.75
CA VAL A 139 -0.28 -2.77 -15.64
C VAL A 139 -0.30 -1.42 -16.33
N ILE A 140 -1.29 -1.23 -17.22
CA ILE A 140 -1.47 0.00 -18.00
C ILE A 140 -2.92 0.48 -17.90
N ALA A 141 -3.11 1.78 -18.05
CA ALA A 141 -4.45 2.32 -18.29
C ALA A 141 -4.91 1.87 -19.68
N ASP A 142 -6.19 1.49 -19.80
CA ASP A 142 -6.79 1.18 -21.09
C ASP A 142 -7.03 2.47 -21.89
N THR A 143 -5.97 2.91 -22.55
CA THR A 143 -5.90 4.13 -23.38
C THR A 143 -4.86 3.92 -24.49
N ASN A 144 -4.75 4.90 -25.40
CA ASN A 144 -3.65 4.92 -26.34
C ASN A 144 -2.32 5.21 -25.61
N VAL A 145 -1.57 4.18 -25.28
CA VAL A 145 -0.31 4.28 -24.53
C VAL A 145 0.81 3.49 -25.23
N THR A 146 2.05 3.94 -25.07
CA THR A 146 3.23 3.23 -25.52
C THR A 146 4.12 2.93 -24.32
N VAL A 147 4.52 1.68 -24.16
CA VAL A 147 5.35 1.20 -23.05
C VAL A 147 6.55 0.45 -23.63
N GLY A 148 7.73 1.03 -23.52
CA GLY A 148 8.90 0.56 -24.26
C GLY A 148 8.63 0.60 -25.76
N ASP A 149 8.83 -0.54 -26.44
CA ASP A 149 8.59 -0.69 -27.88
C ASP A 149 7.15 -1.14 -28.20
N SER A 150 6.32 -1.42 -27.19
CA SER A 150 4.96 -1.93 -27.35
C SER A 150 3.93 -0.80 -27.36
N ALA A 151 3.03 -0.82 -28.32
CA ALA A 151 1.99 0.18 -28.48
C ALA A 151 0.61 -0.44 -28.23
N PHE A 152 -0.14 0.16 -27.29
CA PHE A 152 -1.49 -0.26 -26.95
C PHE A 152 -2.50 0.80 -27.38
N GLY A 153 -3.68 0.34 -27.79
CA GLY A 153 -4.78 1.20 -28.15
C GLY A 153 -5.98 0.99 -27.21
N ALA A 154 -6.85 2.00 -27.20
CA ALA A 154 -8.03 2.01 -26.33
C ALA A 154 -9.25 1.28 -26.91
N TYR A 155 -9.14 0.71 -28.12
CA TYR A 155 -10.26 0.05 -28.81
C TYR A 155 -10.01 -1.45 -28.92
N HIS A 156 -11.07 -2.22 -28.72
CA HIS A 156 -11.03 -3.68 -28.69
C HIS A 156 -12.26 -4.25 -29.41
N VAL A 157 -12.14 -5.44 -29.95
CA VAL A 157 -13.30 -6.20 -30.43
C VAL A 157 -13.84 -7.04 -29.29
N GLN A 158 -15.00 -6.73 -28.77
CA GLN A 158 -15.66 -7.48 -27.71
C GLN A 158 -16.59 -8.52 -28.32
N LEU A 159 -16.41 -9.78 -27.92
CA LEU A 159 -17.31 -10.88 -28.32
C LEU A 159 -18.66 -10.75 -27.61
N GLY A 160 -19.73 -11.30 -28.24
CA GLY A 160 -21.10 -11.15 -27.72
C GLY A 160 -21.39 -11.95 -26.45
N ASP A 161 -20.62 -12.99 -26.15
CA ASP A 161 -20.86 -13.88 -25.05
C ASP A 161 -20.48 -13.28 -23.69
N THR A 162 -21.18 -13.74 -22.65
CA THR A 162 -20.91 -13.41 -21.24
C THR A 162 -20.63 -14.69 -20.49
N TYR A 163 -19.60 -14.69 -19.65
CA TYR A 163 -19.15 -15.85 -18.89
C TYR A 163 -19.31 -15.61 -17.39
N ALA A 164 -19.69 -16.65 -16.66
CA ALA A 164 -19.88 -16.58 -15.22
C ALA A 164 -18.57 -16.74 -14.42
N SER A 165 -17.51 -17.30 -15.03
CA SER A 165 -16.22 -17.54 -14.38
C SER A 165 -15.06 -17.09 -15.24
N PHE A 166 -13.94 -16.79 -14.57
CA PHE A 166 -12.67 -16.47 -15.22
C PHE A 166 -12.21 -17.61 -16.14
N ASP A 167 -12.25 -18.85 -15.67
CA ASP A 167 -11.75 -20.00 -16.41
C ASP A 167 -12.53 -20.22 -17.72
N ALA A 168 -13.85 -20.03 -17.69
CA ALA A 168 -14.67 -20.12 -18.89
C ALA A 168 -14.33 -19.02 -19.90
N ALA A 169 -14.17 -17.78 -19.42
CA ALA A 169 -13.76 -16.66 -20.27
C ALA A 169 -12.33 -16.84 -20.80
N GLN A 170 -11.41 -17.35 -20.00
CA GLN A 170 -10.03 -17.63 -20.41
C GLN A 170 -9.97 -18.74 -21.46
N ALA A 171 -10.76 -19.80 -21.30
CA ALA A 171 -10.84 -20.87 -22.32
C ALA A 171 -11.36 -20.32 -23.67
N ALA A 172 -12.41 -19.50 -23.64
CA ALA A 172 -12.94 -18.85 -24.83
C ALA A 172 -11.92 -17.87 -25.43
N ALA A 173 -11.24 -17.06 -24.61
CA ALA A 173 -10.20 -16.14 -25.04
C ALA A 173 -9.03 -16.87 -25.75
N ASN A 174 -8.58 -17.99 -25.19
CA ASN A 174 -7.51 -18.80 -25.78
C ASN A 174 -7.88 -19.33 -27.18
N SER A 175 -9.18 -19.64 -27.42
CA SER A 175 -9.62 -20.14 -28.71
C SER A 175 -9.65 -19.10 -29.83
N CYS A 176 -9.68 -17.80 -29.49
CA CYS A 176 -9.79 -16.72 -30.46
C CYS A 176 -8.61 -15.74 -30.41
N GLY A 177 -7.58 -16.01 -29.60
CA GLY A 177 -6.44 -15.10 -29.43
C GLY A 177 -6.80 -13.81 -28.68
N GLY A 178 -7.84 -13.85 -27.86
CA GLY A 178 -8.29 -12.73 -27.04
C GLY A 178 -7.82 -12.83 -25.58
N TYR A 179 -8.46 -12.06 -24.73
CA TYR A 179 -8.22 -12.03 -23.28
C TYR A 179 -9.52 -11.82 -22.50
N PRO A 180 -9.63 -12.38 -21.28
CA PRO A 180 -10.78 -12.17 -20.42
C PRO A 180 -10.80 -10.77 -19.83
N VAL A 181 -12.00 -10.21 -19.70
CA VAL A 181 -12.26 -8.93 -19.07
C VAL A 181 -13.31 -9.10 -17.98
N TYR A 182 -13.00 -8.71 -16.76
CA TYR A 182 -13.99 -8.64 -15.70
C TYR A 182 -14.79 -7.34 -15.83
N TYR A 183 -16.10 -7.51 -15.99
CA TYR A 183 -17.04 -6.44 -16.22
C TYR A 183 -18.23 -6.54 -15.25
N ASN A 184 -18.20 -5.74 -14.17
CA ASN A 184 -19.33 -5.61 -13.22
C ASN A 184 -19.96 -6.95 -12.75
N GLY A 185 -19.14 -7.92 -12.36
CA GLY A 185 -19.62 -9.19 -11.80
C GLY A 185 -19.72 -10.34 -12.80
N SER A 186 -19.40 -10.10 -14.07
CA SER A 186 -19.36 -11.13 -15.13
C SER A 186 -18.08 -10.98 -15.94
N TYR A 187 -17.84 -11.90 -16.86
CA TYR A 187 -16.68 -11.84 -17.74
C TYR A 187 -17.09 -11.68 -19.19
N ARG A 188 -16.25 -10.99 -19.94
CA ARG A 188 -16.31 -10.83 -21.39
C ARG A 188 -15.00 -11.29 -21.99
N VAL A 189 -14.96 -11.47 -23.29
CA VAL A 189 -13.73 -11.68 -24.06
C VAL A 189 -13.54 -10.52 -25.01
N ARG A 190 -12.35 -9.94 -24.98
CA ARG A 190 -11.93 -8.91 -25.94
C ARG A 190 -10.73 -9.39 -26.73
N ILE A 191 -10.62 -8.92 -27.98
CA ILE A 191 -9.53 -9.24 -28.90
C ILE A 191 -8.85 -7.94 -29.33
N GLY A 192 -7.54 -7.97 -29.35
CA GLY A 192 -6.69 -6.89 -29.84
C GLY A 192 -6.68 -5.64 -28.99
N SER A 193 -5.94 -4.66 -29.43
CA SER A 193 -5.78 -3.35 -28.81
C SER A 193 -5.45 -2.38 -29.94
N TYR A 194 -6.44 -1.61 -30.37
CA TYR A 194 -6.38 -0.77 -31.57
C TYR A 194 -6.37 0.70 -31.18
N ARG A 195 -5.66 1.53 -31.92
CA ARG A 195 -5.53 2.96 -31.59
C ARG A 195 -6.76 3.77 -32.00
N SER A 196 -7.52 3.29 -32.97
CA SER A 196 -8.80 3.86 -33.36
C SER A 196 -9.85 2.77 -33.56
N ALA A 197 -11.12 3.14 -33.59
CA ALA A 197 -12.21 2.21 -33.87
C ALA A 197 -12.14 1.65 -35.31
N ASP A 198 -11.61 2.45 -36.24
CA ASP A 198 -11.49 2.09 -37.66
C ASP A 198 -10.37 1.05 -37.92
N ASP A 199 -9.39 0.98 -37.02
CA ASP A 199 -8.30 -0.01 -37.09
C ASP A 199 -8.78 -1.40 -36.64
N ALA A 200 -9.90 -1.49 -35.92
CA ALA A 200 -10.42 -2.75 -35.39
C ALA A 200 -11.09 -3.56 -36.52
N PRO A 201 -10.80 -4.89 -36.63
CA PRO A 201 -11.37 -5.70 -37.69
C PRO A 201 -12.90 -5.80 -37.55
N ALA A 202 -13.60 -5.53 -38.64
CA ALA A 202 -15.05 -5.67 -38.71
C ALA A 202 -15.49 -7.12 -38.70
N GLY A 203 -16.66 -7.41 -38.11
CA GLY A 203 -17.38 -8.67 -38.28
C GLY A 203 -17.06 -9.76 -37.23
N GLN A 204 -16.14 -9.58 -36.31
CA GLN A 204 -15.85 -10.56 -35.25
C GLN A 204 -16.60 -10.29 -33.95
N GLY A 205 -17.09 -9.08 -33.76
CA GLY A 205 -17.79 -8.65 -32.54
C GLY A 205 -18.11 -7.17 -32.59
N THR A 206 -18.35 -6.57 -31.43
CA THR A 206 -18.60 -5.13 -31.29
C THR A 206 -17.32 -4.41 -30.93
N VAL A 207 -16.98 -3.34 -31.67
CA VAL A 207 -15.87 -2.48 -31.30
C VAL A 207 -16.26 -1.65 -30.07
N VAL A 208 -15.48 -1.79 -29.02
CA VAL A 208 -15.67 -1.09 -27.75
C VAL A 208 -14.39 -0.35 -27.37
N SER A 209 -14.54 0.76 -26.64
CA SER A 209 -13.43 1.34 -25.89
C SER A 209 -13.53 0.91 -24.45
N GLY A 210 -12.41 0.83 -23.76
CA GLY A 210 -12.38 0.62 -22.31
C GLY A 210 -13.10 1.75 -21.59
N GLY A 211 -13.77 1.41 -20.48
CA GLY A 211 -14.39 2.40 -19.59
C GLY A 211 -13.37 3.38 -19.03
N ALA A 212 -13.84 4.52 -18.52
CA ALA A 212 -12.98 5.61 -18.01
C ALA A 212 -11.97 5.19 -16.93
N ARG A 213 -12.16 4.02 -16.31
CA ARG A 213 -11.25 3.43 -15.33
C ARG A 213 -10.77 2.01 -15.69
N CYS A 214 -10.99 1.59 -16.92
CA CYS A 214 -10.50 0.29 -17.38
C CYS A 214 -8.96 0.24 -17.32
N VAL A 215 -8.46 -0.89 -16.84
CA VAL A 215 -7.03 -1.16 -16.65
C VAL A 215 -6.73 -2.51 -17.27
N LEU A 216 -5.61 -2.61 -17.96
CA LEU A 216 -5.14 -3.84 -18.60
C LEU A 216 -3.90 -4.38 -17.87
N VAL A 217 -3.86 -5.69 -17.71
CA VAL A 217 -2.68 -6.44 -17.26
C VAL A 217 -2.05 -7.10 -18.47
N VAL A 218 -0.80 -6.81 -18.72
CA VAL A 218 -0.03 -7.25 -19.88
C VAL A 218 1.13 -8.13 -19.41
N LYS A 219 1.48 -9.15 -20.15
CA LYS A 219 2.69 -9.93 -19.91
C LYS A 219 3.91 -9.05 -20.14
N ALA A 220 4.78 -8.95 -19.14
CA ALA A 220 5.94 -8.06 -19.17
C ALA A 220 6.81 -8.27 -20.43
N GLY A 221 7.20 -7.17 -21.07
CA GLY A 221 8.04 -7.17 -22.27
C GLY A 221 7.36 -7.70 -23.53
N THR A 222 6.03 -7.79 -23.57
CA THR A 222 5.26 -8.22 -24.73
C THR A 222 4.01 -7.35 -24.93
N GLU A 223 3.31 -7.56 -26.06
CA GLU A 223 2.00 -6.95 -26.33
C GLU A 223 0.82 -7.85 -25.90
N GLN A 224 1.11 -8.99 -25.28
CA GLN A 224 0.06 -9.93 -24.85
C GLN A 224 -0.70 -9.39 -23.65
N ILE A 225 -1.97 -9.07 -23.85
CA ILE A 225 -2.88 -8.71 -22.77
C ILE A 225 -3.33 -10.02 -22.10
N LEU A 226 -3.17 -10.09 -20.78
CA LEU A 226 -3.55 -11.24 -19.96
C LEU A 226 -4.95 -11.08 -19.38
N PHE A 227 -5.32 -9.84 -19.04
CA PHE A 227 -6.56 -9.55 -18.34
C PHE A 227 -6.97 -8.09 -18.48
N GLY A 228 -8.27 -7.81 -18.56
CA GLY A 228 -8.85 -6.49 -18.48
C GLY A 228 -9.76 -6.35 -17.26
N PHE A 229 -9.73 -5.21 -16.59
CA PHE A 229 -10.60 -4.91 -15.48
C PHE A 229 -11.40 -3.64 -15.77
N ASP A 230 -12.71 -3.79 -16.01
CA ASP A 230 -13.61 -2.74 -16.49
C ASP A 230 -14.86 -2.65 -15.59
N CYS A 231 -14.70 -2.11 -14.38
CA CYS A 231 -15.76 -1.97 -13.37
C CYS A 231 -16.20 -0.52 -13.13
N GLY A 232 -15.95 0.36 -14.06
CA GLY A 232 -16.32 1.77 -13.96
C GLY A 232 -15.65 2.46 -12.75
N SER A 233 -16.43 3.30 -12.05
CA SER A 233 -15.92 4.10 -10.93
C SER A 233 -15.98 3.40 -9.56
N THR A 234 -16.58 2.22 -9.47
CA THR A 234 -16.91 1.59 -8.19
C THR A 234 -15.80 0.73 -7.62
N ARG A 235 -14.91 0.21 -8.45
CA ARG A 235 -13.85 -0.72 -8.06
C ARG A 235 -12.57 -0.43 -8.82
N SER A 236 -11.44 -0.67 -8.18
CA SER A 236 -10.10 -0.55 -8.78
C SER A 236 -9.44 -1.91 -8.84
N LEU A 237 -8.74 -2.21 -9.95
CA LEU A 237 -7.95 -3.43 -10.06
C LEU A 237 -6.93 -3.51 -8.94
N SER A 238 -6.83 -4.67 -8.33
CA SER A 238 -5.74 -5.02 -7.42
C SER A 238 -5.06 -6.32 -7.87
N LEU A 239 -3.75 -6.39 -7.72
CA LEU A 239 -2.93 -7.57 -7.97
C LEU A 239 -2.36 -8.06 -6.65
N ALA A 240 -2.67 -9.31 -6.30
CA ALA A 240 -2.14 -9.97 -5.12
C ALA A 240 -1.11 -11.02 -5.55
N PRO A 241 0.18 -10.89 -5.15
CA PRO A 241 1.17 -11.90 -5.43
C PRO A 241 0.80 -13.23 -4.79
N GLN A 242 0.81 -14.31 -5.57
CA GLN A 242 0.50 -15.65 -5.08
C GLN A 242 1.75 -16.32 -4.53
N ASN A 243 1.68 -16.80 -3.30
CA ASN A 243 2.70 -17.69 -2.74
C ASN A 243 2.07 -18.66 -1.75
N GLY A 244 2.69 -19.80 -1.58
CA GLY A 244 2.27 -20.79 -0.59
C GLY A 244 2.63 -20.42 0.86
N SER A 245 3.32 -19.30 1.14
CA SER A 245 3.92 -18.98 2.45
C SER A 245 3.54 -17.62 3.06
N GLY A 246 2.67 -16.84 2.41
CA GLY A 246 2.14 -15.59 2.98
C GLY A 246 3.10 -14.38 3.03
N ALA A 247 4.31 -14.47 2.49
CA ALA A 247 5.30 -13.39 2.51
C ALA A 247 5.86 -13.11 1.11
N ALA A 248 4.98 -12.86 0.12
CA ALA A 248 5.42 -12.48 -1.20
C ALA A 248 6.11 -11.11 -1.20
N ILE A 249 7.22 -11.03 -1.90
CA ILE A 249 7.95 -9.78 -2.15
C ILE A 249 7.86 -9.48 -3.63
N THR A 250 7.36 -8.30 -3.95
CA THR A 250 7.23 -7.82 -5.33
C THR A 250 8.10 -6.59 -5.54
N GLN A 251 8.84 -6.60 -6.63
CA GLN A 251 9.61 -5.46 -7.10
C GLN A 251 8.71 -4.57 -7.97
N VAL A 252 8.75 -3.26 -7.70
CA VAL A 252 8.09 -2.22 -8.50
C VAL A 252 9.18 -1.39 -9.16
N ALA A 253 9.25 -1.44 -10.49
CA ALA A 253 10.37 -0.83 -11.24
C ALA A 253 10.36 0.70 -11.21
N GLU A 254 9.19 1.31 -11.14
CA GLU A 254 8.99 2.76 -11.17
C GLU A 254 9.25 3.42 -9.81
N CYS A 255 9.04 2.68 -8.72
CA CYS A 255 9.36 3.16 -7.38
C CYS A 255 10.87 2.99 -7.13
N LYS A 256 11.53 4.09 -6.78
CA LYS A 256 12.97 4.13 -6.55
C LYS A 256 13.28 4.40 -5.09
N GLU A 257 14.35 3.78 -4.59
CA GLU A 257 14.90 4.15 -3.30
C GLU A 257 15.27 5.64 -3.27
N ARG A 258 15.30 6.25 -2.08
CA ARG A 258 15.65 7.68 -1.89
C ARG A 258 16.98 8.09 -2.57
N ASN A 259 17.89 7.15 -2.78
CA ASN A 259 19.14 7.38 -3.51
C ASN A 259 19.00 7.33 -5.04
N GLY A 260 17.81 7.07 -5.56
CA GLY A 260 17.49 7.09 -7.00
C GLY A 260 18.02 5.93 -7.83
N SER A 261 18.64 4.93 -7.22
CA SER A 261 19.46 3.94 -7.95
C SER A 261 18.81 2.57 -8.14
N ARG A 262 17.69 2.26 -7.48
CA ARG A 262 17.07 0.92 -7.54
C ARG A 262 15.55 0.98 -7.47
N SER A 263 14.89 0.02 -8.12
CA SER A 263 13.49 -0.28 -7.93
C SER A 263 13.25 -0.85 -6.53
N CYS A 264 12.20 -0.41 -5.86
CA CYS A 264 11.86 -0.86 -4.52
C CYS A 264 11.17 -2.22 -4.53
N THR A 265 11.25 -2.91 -3.41
CA THR A 265 10.54 -4.17 -3.16
C THR A 265 9.60 -3.99 -1.98
N TYR A 266 8.38 -4.50 -2.14
CA TYR A 266 7.31 -4.34 -1.16
C TYR A 266 6.66 -5.67 -0.82
N TYR A 267 6.19 -5.78 0.41
CA TYR A 267 5.21 -6.79 0.81
C TYR A 267 3.80 -6.35 0.39
N GLY A 268 2.88 -7.32 0.33
CA GLY A 268 1.46 -7.05 0.12
C GLY A 268 1.07 -6.92 -1.35
N ASP A 269 -0.11 -6.35 -1.55
CA ASP A 269 -0.81 -6.27 -2.82
C ASP A 269 -0.75 -4.86 -3.39
N PHE A 270 -1.13 -4.72 -4.67
CA PHE A 270 -1.03 -3.45 -5.38
C PHE A 270 -2.35 -3.11 -6.02
N GLN A 271 -2.88 -1.93 -5.72
CA GLN A 271 -4.08 -1.39 -6.35
C GLN A 271 -3.72 -0.31 -7.35
N PHE A 272 -4.41 -0.35 -8.49
CA PHE A 272 -4.25 0.56 -9.61
C PHE A 272 -5.53 1.32 -9.84
N THR A 273 -5.51 2.63 -9.65
CA THR A 273 -6.67 3.49 -9.81
C THR A 273 -6.39 4.55 -10.87
N ARG A 274 -7.32 4.71 -11.80
CA ARG A 274 -7.35 5.87 -12.72
C ARG A 274 -8.24 6.94 -12.08
N LEU A 275 -7.63 8.03 -11.62
CA LEU A 275 -8.36 9.17 -11.07
C LEU A 275 -8.68 10.15 -12.20
N SER A 276 -9.96 10.23 -12.57
CA SER A 276 -10.45 11.02 -13.71
C SER A 276 -10.20 12.54 -13.62
N THR A 277 -9.82 13.05 -12.46
CA THR A 277 -9.71 14.49 -12.22
C THR A 277 -8.33 15.08 -12.46
N GLN A 278 -7.28 14.26 -12.52
CA GLN A 278 -5.90 14.76 -12.61
C GLN A 278 -5.19 14.38 -13.89
N GLU A 279 -5.21 13.12 -14.29
CA GLU A 279 -4.72 12.64 -15.56
C GLU A 279 -5.37 11.27 -15.83
N PRO A 280 -6.44 11.19 -16.62
CA PRO A 280 -7.20 9.95 -16.82
C PRO A 280 -6.41 8.82 -17.49
N GLN A 281 -5.24 9.15 -18.03
CA GLN A 281 -4.34 8.22 -18.68
C GLN A 281 -3.32 7.58 -17.72
N LYS A 282 -3.18 8.12 -16.50
CA LYS A 282 -2.19 7.66 -15.54
C LYS A 282 -2.79 6.82 -14.42
N LEU A 283 -1.93 5.99 -13.84
CA LEU A 283 -2.24 5.10 -12.74
C LEU A 283 -1.74 5.69 -11.43
N THR A 284 -2.64 5.83 -10.47
CA THR A 284 -2.28 5.92 -9.06
C THR A 284 -1.99 4.53 -8.54
N LEU A 285 -0.83 4.35 -7.93
CA LEU A 285 -0.38 3.08 -7.36
C LEU A 285 -0.44 3.13 -5.85
N VAL A 286 -1.19 2.20 -5.25
CA VAL A 286 -1.34 2.06 -3.81
C VAL A 286 -0.96 0.64 -3.39
N ASN A 287 -0.08 0.51 -2.41
CA ASN A 287 0.25 -0.78 -1.82
C ASN A 287 -0.69 -1.08 -0.65
N PHE A 288 -1.30 -2.25 -0.66
CA PHE A 288 -2.14 -2.80 0.39
C PHE A 288 -1.32 -3.79 1.18
N VAL A 289 -0.94 -3.44 2.37
CA VAL A 289 0.01 -4.22 3.17
C VAL A 289 -0.49 -4.40 4.60
N GLY A 290 -0.31 -5.57 5.17
CA GLY A 290 -0.61 -5.80 6.58
C GLY A 290 0.21 -4.86 7.49
N LEU A 291 -0.36 -4.46 8.62
CA LEU A 291 0.30 -3.52 9.54
C LEU A 291 1.70 -3.99 9.98
N GLU A 292 1.87 -5.24 10.32
CA GLU A 292 3.18 -5.74 10.77
C GLU A 292 4.22 -5.84 9.64
N PRO A 293 3.91 -6.33 8.42
CA PRO A 293 4.80 -6.18 7.26
C PRO A 293 5.13 -4.71 6.93
N TYR A 294 4.16 -3.79 7.06
CA TYR A 294 4.42 -2.35 6.89
C TYR A 294 5.47 -1.85 7.89
N VAL A 295 5.29 -2.13 9.19
CA VAL A 295 6.25 -1.74 10.24
C VAL A 295 7.63 -2.33 9.98
N LYS A 296 7.71 -3.60 9.55
CA LYS A 296 8.97 -4.25 9.17
C LYS A 296 9.65 -3.57 7.98
N GLY A 297 8.88 -3.07 7.02
CA GLY A 297 9.39 -2.34 5.87
C GLY A 297 9.90 -0.95 6.24
N VAL A 298 9.11 -0.18 6.98
CA VAL A 298 9.40 1.24 7.30
C VAL A 298 10.55 1.39 8.30
N THR A 299 10.61 0.55 9.34
CA THR A 299 11.60 0.72 10.42
C THR A 299 13.03 0.79 9.91
N PRO A 300 13.53 -0.05 8.98
CA PRO A 300 14.90 0.04 8.48
C PRO A 300 15.19 1.29 7.64
N TYR A 301 14.16 1.89 7.04
CA TYR A 301 14.31 3.13 6.28
C TYR A 301 14.39 4.36 7.18
N GLU A 302 13.67 4.35 8.30
CA GLU A 302 13.69 5.45 9.26
C GLU A 302 14.90 5.40 10.19
N MET A 303 15.34 4.20 10.57
CA MET A 303 16.48 3.99 11.47
C MET A 303 17.39 2.88 10.95
N SER A 304 18.69 3.15 10.87
CA SER A 304 19.68 2.14 10.48
C SER A 304 19.69 0.96 11.45
N SER A 305 19.84 -0.26 10.90
CA SER A 305 19.97 -1.50 11.66
C SER A 305 21.14 -1.54 12.67
N GLY A 306 22.09 -0.60 12.56
CA GLY A 306 23.19 -0.44 13.52
C GLY A 306 22.83 0.32 14.81
N TRP A 307 21.58 0.78 14.95
CA TRP A 307 21.12 1.44 16.16
C TRP A 307 20.82 0.42 17.28
N PRO A 308 20.85 0.85 18.55
CA PRO A 308 20.47 -0.01 19.67
C PRO A 308 19.09 -0.62 19.48
N LEU A 309 18.92 -1.89 19.87
CA LEU A 309 17.67 -2.62 19.70
C LEU A 309 16.45 -1.88 20.29
N GLU A 310 16.61 -1.26 21.45
CA GLU A 310 15.54 -0.51 22.12
C GLU A 310 15.10 0.72 21.32
N ALA A 311 16.03 1.37 20.61
CA ALA A 311 15.70 2.46 19.70
C ALA A 311 14.90 1.94 18.48
N LEU A 312 15.27 0.78 17.93
CA LEU A 312 14.53 0.15 16.84
C LEU A 312 13.12 -0.29 17.28
N LYS A 313 12.98 -0.81 18.51
CA LYS A 313 11.67 -1.14 19.09
C LYS A 313 10.79 0.12 19.25
N ALA A 314 11.36 1.21 19.76
CA ALA A 314 10.65 2.48 19.90
C ALA A 314 10.19 3.01 18.54
N GLN A 315 11.06 2.96 17.51
CA GLN A 315 10.68 3.35 16.15
C GLN A 315 9.57 2.48 15.58
N ALA A 316 9.61 1.16 15.81
CA ALA A 316 8.53 0.27 15.36
C ALA A 316 7.18 0.60 16.01
N VAL A 317 7.18 0.96 17.31
CA VAL A 317 5.97 1.44 18.00
C VAL A 317 5.47 2.76 17.39
N CYS A 318 6.36 3.70 17.12
CA CYS A 318 6.01 4.98 16.48
C CYS A 318 5.42 4.76 15.09
N ALA A 319 6.04 3.93 14.26
CA ALA A 319 5.56 3.62 12.91
C ALA A 319 4.16 2.96 12.93
N ARG A 320 3.95 2.02 13.86
CA ARG A 320 2.65 1.36 14.05
C ARG A 320 1.56 2.34 14.47
N SER A 321 1.85 3.16 15.47
CA SER A 321 0.91 4.16 15.98
C SER A 321 0.60 5.22 14.93
N TYR A 322 1.61 5.69 14.19
CA TYR A 322 1.43 6.62 13.09
C TYR A 322 0.48 6.07 12.02
N ALA A 323 0.75 4.85 11.53
CA ALA A 323 -0.11 4.22 10.54
C ALA A 323 -1.55 4.08 11.05
N ALA A 324 -1.73 3.61 12.28
CA ALA A 324 -3.04 3.44 12.90
C ALA A 324 -3.83 4.76 12.99
N CYS A 325 -3.17 5.86 13.37
CA CYS A 325 -3.80 7.19 13.45
C CYS A 325 -4.14 7.78 12.07
N LYS A 326 -3.54 7.29 10.98
CA LYS A 326 -3.74 7.82 9.62
C LYS A 326 -4.78 7.06 8.82
N ILE A 327 -5.41 6.04 9.38
CA ILE A 327 -6.46 5.31 8.67
C ILE A 327 -7.58 6.26 8.27
N ALA A 328 -7.82 6.36 6.97
CA ALA A 328 -8.77 7.30 6.38
C ALA A 328 -9.68 6.58 5.37
N PRO A 329 -10.82 6.02 5.78
CA PRO A 329 -11.68 5.19 4.92
C PRO A 329 -12.08 5.87 3.60
N SER A 330 -12.31 7.18 3.62
CA SER A 330 -12.70 7.97 2.44
C SER A 330 -11.55 8.42 1.55
N ALA A 331 -10.29 8.30 2.01
CA ALA A 331 -9.12 8.65 1.21
C ALA A 331 -8.70 7.52 0.27
N SER A 332 -7.93 7.84 -0.77
CA SER A 332 -7.39 6.84 -1.70
C SER A 332 -6.29 6.00 -1.07
N TYR A 333 -5.60 6.51 -0.07
CA TYR A 333 -4.56 5.83 0.72
C TYR A 333 -4.51 6.43 2.14
N ASP A 334 -3.89 5.72 3.07
CA ASP A 334 -3.80 6.11 4.48
C ASP A 334 -2.49 6.87 4.77
N VAL A 335 -1.39 6.38 4.23
CA VAL A 335 -0.05 6.94 4.38
C VAL A 335 0.66 7.01 3.03
N VAL A 336 1.79 7.69 2.98
CA VAL A 336 2.64 7.79 1.78
C VAL A 336 4.00 7.14 2.04
N ASP A 337 4.66 6.70 0.96
CA ASP A 337 6.02 6.16 0.98
C ASP A 337 7.07 7.29 1.06
#